data_035fcb446ffcb6388e9dd07a3dafd382
#
_entry.id   035fcb446ffcb6388e9dd07a3dafd382
#
_cell.length_a   1.000
_cell.length_b   1.000
_cell.length_c   1.000
_cell.angle_alpha   90.00
_cell.angle_beta   90.00
_cell.angle_gamma   90.00
#
_symmetry.space_group_name_H-M   'P 1'
#
loop_
_entity.id
_entity.type
_entity.pdbx_description
1 polymer ?
#
loop_
_entity_poly.entity_id
_entity_poly.type
_entity_poly.pdbx_seq_one_letter_code
_entity_poly.pdbx_strand_id
1 'polypeptide(L)'
;LQSTLPIVGVFVLFQALTRGFQPRQIVRMVLGFVYTIIGLILFLTGVNIGFAPVGNLLGSGLGGGPLRWTLLPIGILIGYYIVKAEPAVQVLNEQVEELTGGSISRHAMNRALQAGVAAAVALAMLRVLTGVSIYWVLIPGYAAALIMSRFVPPVFVGIAFDSGGVASGPMTSTFLLPLAMGACSAVGGNVVTDAFGIVALVALAPLIAIQVMGLLYARRTKAQAAPNTLDDTVVELEEY
;
A
#
# COMPACT_ATOMS: atom_id res chain seq x y z
N LEU A 1 -2.48 3.71 -22.22
CA LEU A 1 -3.48 4.52 -22.94
C LEU A 1 -4.91 4.07 -22.63
N GLN A 2 -5.22 2.77 -22.71
CA GLN A 2 -6.59 2.28 -22.42
C GLN A 2 -7.05 2.57 -20.97
N SER A 3 -6.15 2.56 -20.01
CA SER A 3 -6.45 2.82 -18.58
C SER A 3 -6.74 4.29 -18.27
N THR A 4 -6.17 5.23 -19.03
CA THR A 4 -6.36 6.68 -18.83
C THR A 4 -7.55 7.23 -19.60
N LEU A 5 -7.99 6.55 -20.65
CA LEU A 5 -9.08 6.97 -21.52
C LEU A 5 -10.42 7.15 -20.79
N PRO A 6 -10.84 6.24 -19.86
CA PRO A 6 -12.06 6.43 -19.07
C PRO A 6 -12.00 7.68 -18.19
N ILE A 7 -10.84 7.96 -17.57
CA ILE A 7 -10.67 9.13 -16.69
C ILE A 7 -10.80 10.43 -17.48
N VAL A 8 -10.13 10.50 -18.64
CA VAL A 8 -10.24 11.65 -19.55
C VAL A 8 -11.67 11.79 -20.06
N GLY A 9 -12.34 10.66 -20.40
CA GLY A 9 -13.72 10.64 -20.84
C GLY A 9 -14.69 11.20 -19.81
N VAL A 10 -14.58 10.76 -18.56
CA VAL A 10 -15.39 11.28 -17.44
C VAL A 10 -15.13 12.77 -17.22
N PHE A 11 -13.87 13.21 -17.27
CA PHE A 11 -13.53 14.63 -17.13
C PHE A 11 -14.15 15.49 -18.25
N VAL A 12 -14.04 15.05 -19.50
CA VAL A 12 -14.62 15.76 -20.65
C VAL A 12 -16.14 15.80 -20.56
N LEU A 13 -16.78 14.69 -20.21
CA LEU A 13 -18.23 14.60 -20.03
C LEU A 13 -18.71 15.55 -18.91
N PHE A 14 -18.03 15.52 -17.74
CA PHE A 14 -18.37 16.39 -16.63
C PHE A 14 -18.21 17.87 -16.99
N GLN A 15 -17.12 18.23 -17.67
CA GLN A 15 -16.88 19.60 -18.12
C GLN A 15 -17.91 20.06 -19.16
N ALA A 16 -18.32 19.17 -20.07
CA ALA A 16 -19.37 19.50 -21.07
C ALA A 16 -20.73 19.74 -20.43
N LEU A 17 -21.06 18.99 -19.38
CA LEU A 17 -22.34 19.09 -18.66
C LEU A 17 -22.39 20.29 -17.71
N THR A 18 -21.33 20.52 -16.95
CA THR A 18 -21.35 21.52 -15.86
C THR A 18 -20.71 22.85 -16.20
N ARG A 19 -19.79 22.86 -17.19
CA ARG A 19 -18.95 24.03 -17.58
C ARG A 19 -18.31 24.73 -16.36
N GLY A 20 -18.01 23.93 -15.29
CA GLY A 20 -17.59 24.45 -13.99
C GLY A 20 -16.17 24.98 -13.92
N PHE A 21 -15.31 24.65 -14.92
CA PHE A 21 -13.90 25.05 -14.90
C PHE A 21 -13.60 26.19 -15.87
N GLN A 22 -12.75 27.12 -15.40
CA GLN A 22 -12.27 28.22 -16.21
C GLN A 22 -11.30 27.72 -17.31
N PRO A 23 -11.17 28.39 -18.46
CA PRO A 23 -10.29 27.99 -19.56
C PRO A 23 -8.84 27.75 -19.13
N ARG A 24 -8.32 28.58 -18.22
CA ARG A 24 -6.95 28.44 -17.67
C ARG A 24 -6.78 27.16 -16.85
N GLN A 25 -7.81 26.75 -16.11
CA GLN A 25 -7.80 25.50 -15.34
C GLN A 25 -7.84 24.30 -16.28
N ILE A 26 -8.66 24.34 -17.32
CA ILE A 26 -8.73 23.28 -18.34
C ILE A 26 -7.37 23.07 -19.00
N VAL A 27 -6.69 24.14 -19.42
CA VAL A 27 -5.36 24.04 -20.04
C VAL A 27 -4.35 23.39 -19.06
N ARG A 28 -4.35 23.78 -17.78
CA ARG A 28 -3.48 23.17 -16.78
C ARG A 28 -3.78 21.69 -16.59
N MET A 29 -5.05 21.30 -16.54
CA MET A 29 -5.47 19.91 -16.41
C MET A 29 -5.07 19.08 -17.64
N VAL A 30 -5.28 19.59 -18.86
CA VAL A 30 -4.86 18.92 -20.10
C VAL A 30 -3.34 18.73 -20.13
N LEU A 31 -2.57 19.75 -19.79
CA LEU A 31 -1.11 19.63 -19.66
C LEU A 31 -0.72 18.58 -18.62
N GLY A 32 -1.40 18.55 -17.46
CA GLY A 32 -1.20 17.53 -16.43
C GLY A 32 -1.48 16.11 -16.95
N PHE A 33 -2.56 15.92 -17.71
CA PHE A 33 -2.86 14.63 -18.35
C PHE A 33 -1.78 14.20 -19.34
N VAL A 34 -1.29 15.13 -20.16
CA VAL A 34 -0.20 14.84 -21.12
C VAL A 34 1.06 14.39 -20.38
N TYR A 35 1.49 15.12 -19.33
CA TYR A 35 2.63 14.71 -18.53
C TYR A 35 2.43 13.36 -17.85
N THR A 36 1.23 13.12 -17.31
CA THR A 36 0.89 11.85 -16.67
C THR A 36 0.96 10.69 -17.65
N ILE A 37 0.42 10.86 -18.86
CA ILE A 37 0.46 9.82 -19.91
C ILE A 37 1.90 9.51 -20.31
N ILE A 38 2.70 10.54 -20.58
CA ILE A 38 4.12 10.36 -20.96
C ILE A 38 4.88 9.68 -19.82
N GLY A 39 4.72 10.17 -18.59
CA GLY A 39 5.36 9.60 -17.40
C GLY A 39 4.97 8.14 -17.16
N LEU A 40 3.68 7.82 -17.31
CA LEU A 40 3.17 6.47 -17.15
C LEU A 40 3.71 5.50 -18.22
N ILE A 41 3.80 5.95 -19.48
CA ILE A 41 4.37 5.14 -20.56
C ILE A 41 5.85 4.85 -20.28
N LEU A 42 6.63 5.87 -19.95
CA LEU A 42 8.06 5.70 -19.63
C LEU A 42 8.27 4.79 -18.42
N PHE A 43 7.50 5.02 -17.35
CA PHE A 43 7.58 4.23 -16.14
C PHE A 43 7.21 2.76 -16.39
N LEU A 44 6.03 2.49 -16.98
CA LEU A 44 5.59 1.11 -17.23
C LEU A 44 6.48 0.39 -18.23
N THR A 45 7.03 1.09 -19.22
CA THR A 45 8.00 0.49 -20.15
C THR A 45 9.28 0.12 -19.40
N GLY A 46 9.82 1.02 -18.60
CA GLY A 46 11.02 0.77 -17.80
C GLY A 46 10.87 -0.41 -16.83
N VAL A 47 9.77 -0.46 -16.09
CA VAL A 47 9.55 -1.56 -15.12
C VAL A 47 9.27 -2.89 -15.80
N ASN A 48 8.54 -2.94 -16.91
CA ASN A 48 8.27 -4.19 -17.63
C ASN A 48 9.50 -4.74 -18.33
N ILE A 49 10.33 -3.90 -18.94
CA ILE A 49 11.53 -4.33 -19.67
C ILE A 49 12.69 -4.59 -18.71
N GLY A 50 12.85 -3.75 -17.68
CA GLY A 50 13.97 -3.84 -16.73
C GLY A 50 13.68 -4.77 -15.55
N PHE A 51 12.61 -4.52 -14.81
CA PHE A 51 12.39 -5.18 -13.52
C PHE A 51 11.74 -6.57 -13.63
N ALA A 52 10.81 -6.80 -14.57
CA ALA A 52 10.12 -8.08 -14.66
C ALA A 52 11.04 -9.25 -15.00
N PRO A 53 11.94 -9.16 -15.99
CA PRO A 53 12.91 -10.21 -16.25
C PRO A 53 13.87 -10.45 -15.09
N VAL A 54 14.36 -9.35 -14.45
CA VAL A 54 15.28 -9.46 -13.30
C VAL A 54 14.59 -10.13 -12.12
N GLY A 55 13.33 -9.77 -11.82
CA GLY A 55 12.54 -10.41 -10.77
C GLY A 55 12.43 -11.92 -11.01
N ASN A 56 12.06 -12.33 -12.22
CA ASN A 56 11.94 -13.75 -12.57
C ASN A 56 13.28 -14.51 -12.47
N LEU A 57 14.36 -13.95 -13.01
CA LEU A 57 15.71 -14.53 -12.93
C LEU A 57 16.19 -14.67 -11.48
N LEU A 58 15.96 -13.64 -10.65
CA LEU A 58 16.30 -13.67 -9.23
C LEU A 58 15.51 -14.76 -8.49
N GLY A 59 14.21 -14.84 -8.75
CA GLY A 59 13.33 -15.84 -8.16
C GLY A 59 13.73 -17.27 -8.55
N SER A 60 13.95 -17.51 -9.83
CA SER A 60 14.34 -18.83 -10.34
C SER A 60 15.75 -19.24 -9.90
N GLY A 61 16.70 -18.30 -9.90
CA GLY A 61 18.07 -18.58 -9.49
C GLY A 61 18.21 -18.92 -8.01
N LEU A 62 17.42 -18.27 -7.13
CA LEU A 62 17.45 -18.54 -5.70
C LEU A 62 16.53 -19.71 -5.30
N GLY A 63 15.38 -19.86 -5.95
CA GLY A 63 14.36 -20.85 -5.58
C GLY A 63 14.79 -22.30 -5.75
N GLY A 64 15.58 -22.60 -6.79
CA GLY A 64 15.99 -23.98 -7.15
C GLY A 64 17.17 -24.54 -6.37
N GLY A 65 17.84 -23.75 -5.51
CA GLY A 65 19.09 -24.16 -4.86
C GLY A 65 18.98 -24.44 -3.35
N PRO A 66 20.10 -24.82 -2.72
CA PRO A 66 20.18 -24.99 -1.26
C PRO A 66 19.93 -23.65 -0.52
N LEU A 67 20.11 -22.54 -1.20
CA LEU A 67 19.91 -21.17 -0.68
C LEU A 67 18.46 -20.66 -0.80
N ARG A 68 17.48 -21.51 -1.13
CA ARG A 68 16.07 -21.10 -1.32
C ARG A 68 15.49 -20.28 -0.15
N TRP A 69 15.94 -20.54 1.08
CA TRP A 69 15.52 -19.81 2.26
C TRP A 69 16.01 -18.36 2.29
N THR A 70 17.01 -17.98 1.50
CA THR A 70 17.44 -16.58 1.35
C THR A 70 16.40 -15.72 0.65
N LEU A 71 15.42 -16.32 -0.04
CA LEU A 71 14.27 -15.60 -0.58
C LEU A 71 13.45 -14.87 0.51
N LEU A 72 13.45 -15.38 1.76
CA LEU A 72 12.74 -14.71 2.86
C LEU A 72 13.38 -13.36 3.22
N PRO A 73 14.65 -13.28 3.64
CA PRO A 73 15.27 -11.99 3.95
C PRO A 73 15.36 -11.06 2.74
N ILE A 74 15.60 -11.59 1.55
CA ILE A 74 15.59 -10.82 0.30
C ILE A 74 14.18 -10.27 0.03
N GLY A 75 13.14 -11.09 0.20
CA GLY A 75 11.75 -10.67 0.06
C GLY A 75 11.37 -9.56 1.03
N ILE A 76 11.81 -9.62 2.30
CA ILE A 76 11.63 -8.57 3.30
C ILE A 76 12.25 -7.26 2.83
N LEU A 77 13.51 -7.29 2.40
CA LEU A 77 14.22 -6.11 1.90
C LEU A 77 13.52 -5.51 0.68
N ILE A 78 13.19 -6.35 -0.29
CA ILE A 78 12.50 -5.92 -1.50
C ILE A 78 11.13 -5.32 -1.16
N GLY A 79 10.31 -5.97 -0.33
CA GLY A 79 9.01 -5.49 0.10
C GLY A 79 9.09 -4.14 0.82
N TYR A 80 10.12 -3.95 1.64
CA TYR A 80 10.39 -2.68 2.29
C TYR A 80 10.70 -1.55 1.30
N TYR A 81 11.59 -1.81 0.33
CA TYR A 81 12.02 -0.79 -0.63
C TYR A 81 11.00 -0.54 -1.74
N ILE A 82 10.19 -1.52 -2.12
CA ILE A 82 9.15 -1.36 -3.14
C ILE A 82 8.13 -0.29 -2.74
N VAL A 83 7.68 -0.27 -1.50
CA VAL A 83 6.76 0.76 -0.98
C VAL A 83 7.37 2.16 -1.13
N LYS A 84 8.67 2.28 -0.91
CA LYS A 84 9.40 3.54 -1.06
C LYS A 84 9.55 3.96 -2.53
N ALA A 85 9.65 2.99 -3.43
CA ALA A 85 9.80 3.23 -4.86
C ALA A 85 8.46 3.44 -5.58
N GLU A 86 7.31 3.06 -4.97
CA GLU A 86 5.98 3.18 -5.56
C GLU A 86 5.49 4.63 -5.52
N PRO A 87 5.33 5.32 -6.68
CA PRO A 87 4.90 6.72 -6.70
C PRO A 87 3.51 6.95 -6.09
N ALA A 88 2.59 6.00 -6.31
CA ALA A 88 1.22 6.11 -5.82
C ALA A 88 1.15 6.10 -4.29
N VAL A 89 2.06 5.37 -3.62
CA VAL A 89 2.17 5.36 -2.15
C VAL A 89 2.63 6.72 -1.62
N GLN A 90 3.50 7.41 -2.34
CA GLN A 90 3.96 8.74 -1.93
C GLN A 90 2.81 9.76 -1.95
N VAL A 91 1.99 9.73 -3.00
CA VAL A 91 0.77 10.57 -3.10
C VAL A 91 -0.22 10.22 -1.99
N LEU A 92 -0.45 8.93 -1.72
CA LEU A 92 -1.31 8.48 -0.63
C LEU A 92 -0.83 9.03 0.73
N ASN A 93 0.47 8.97 1.00
CA ASN A 93 1.04 9.47 2.25
C ASN A 93 0.83 10.98 2.43
N GLU A 94 0.93 11.76 1.35
CA GLU A 94 0.67 13.21 1.35
C GLU A 94 -0.81 13.49 1.60
N GLN A 95 -1.72 12.80 0.92
CA GLN A 95 -3.15 12.94 1.11
C GLN A 95 -3.60 12.61 2.54
N VAL A 96 -3.02 11.56 3.14
CA VAL A 96 -3.33 11.19 4.53
C VAL A 96 -2.86 12.26 5.51
N GLU A 97 -1.67 12.82 5.32
CA GLU A 97 -1.14 13.91 6.15
C GLU A 97 -2.04 15.15 6.07
N GLU A 98 -2.48 15.53 4.87
CA GLU A 98 -3.40 16.64 4.64
C GLU A 98 -4.79 16.40 5.28
N LEU A 99 -5.40 15.23 5.02
CA LEU A 99 -6.73 14.88 5.54
C LEU A 99 -6.77 14.77 7.07
N THR A 100 -5.65 14.40 7.69
CA THR A 100 -5.54 14.27 9.15
C THR A 100 -5.02 15.54 9.83
N GLY A 101 -4.81 16.63 9.07
CA GLY A 101 -4.26 17.88 9.60
C GLY A 101 -2.88 17.70 10.24
N GLY A 102 -2.04 16.80 9.69
CA GLY A 102 -0.71 16.49 10.20
C GLY A 102 -0.67 15.58 11.43
N SER A 103 -1.83 15.15 11.95
CA SER A 103 -1.90 14.23 13.10
C SER A 103 -1.24 12.88 12.80
N ILE A 104 -1.23 12.47 11.54
CA ILE A 104 -0.48 11.33 11.03
C ILE A 104 0.56 11.88 10.05
N SER A 105 1.82 11.82 10.45
CA SER A 105 2.89 12.25 9.58
C SER A 105 3.10 11.23 8.44
N ARG A 106 3.44 11.72 7.23
CA ARG A 106 3.77 10.86 6.08
C ARG A 106 4.86 9.84 6.42
N HIS A 107 5.80 10.20 7.30
CA HIS A 107 6.86 9.29 7.73
C HIS A 107 6.35 8.11 8.54
N ALA A 108 5.39 8.34 9.44
CA ALA A 108 4.78 7.26 10.24
C ALA A 108 3.97 6.34 9.34
N MET A 109 3.18 6.91 8.43
CA MET A 109 2.39 6.17 7.46
C MET A 109 3.28 5.32 6.54
N ASN A 110 4.32 5.92 5.98
CA ASN A 110 5.27 5.25 5.10
C ASN A 110 5.96 4.06 5.80
N ARG A 111 6.42 4.23 7.06
CA ARG A 111 7.02 3.14 7.84
C ARG A 111 6.03 2.00 8.12
N ALA A 112 4.78 2.32 8.44
CA ALA A 112 3.75 1.32 8.67
C ALA A 112 3.48 0.49 7.41
N LEU A 113 3.36 1.15 6.25
CA LEU A 113 3.20 0.51 4.95
C LEU A 113 4.41 -0.35 4.58
N GLN A 114 5.62 0.18 4.75
CA GLN A 114 6.87 -0.55 4.47
C GLN A 114 6.97 -1.82 5.32
N ALA A 115 6.70 -1.74 6.62
CA ALA A 115 6.72 -2.89 7.51
C ALA A 115 5.63 -3.91 7.13
N GLY A 116 4.41 -3.44 6.85
CA GLY A 116 3.30 -4.29 6.44
C GLY A 116 3.59 -5.04 5.14
N VAL A 117 4.05 -4.34 4.11
CA VAL A 117 4.36 -4.96 2.81
C VAL A 117 5.58 -5.87 2.91
N ALA A 118 6.61 -5.50 3.67
CA ALA A 118 7.77 -6.38 3.91
C ALA A 118 7.35 -7.71 4.56
N ALA A 119 6.47 -7.66 5.57
CA ALA A 119 5.90 -8.85 6.20
C ALA A 119 5.04 -9.68 5.22
N ALA A 120 4.22 -9.02 4.39
CA ALA A 120 3.41 -9.68 3.38
C ALA A 120 4.24 -10.40 2.33
N VAL A 121 5.33 -9.76 1.85
CA VAL A 121 6.24 -10.38 0.88
C VAL A 121 6.99 -11.55 1.51
N ALA A 122 7.46 -11.43 2.76
CA ALA A 122 8.06 -12.54 3.49
C ALA A 122 7.10 -13.74 3.59
N LEU A 123 5.85 -13.47 3.96
CA LEU A 123 4.81 -14.50 4.06
C LEU A 123 4.47 -15.12 2.71
N ALA A 124 4.47 -14.31 1.63
CA ALA A 124 4.30 -14.80 0.28
C ALA A 124 5.45 -15.71 -0.16
N MET A 125 6.70 -15.32 0.11
CA MET A 125 7.87 -16.16 -0.18
C MET A 125 7.86 -17.45 0.65
N LEU A 126 7.55 -17.36 1.95
CA LEU A 126 7.39 -18.53 2.81
C LEU A 126 6.34 -19.50 2.23
N ARG A 127 5.21 -18.96 1.77
CA ARG A 127 4.13 -19.73 1.18
C ARG A 127 4.56 -20.43 -0.13
N VAL A 128 5.27 -19.70 -1.01
CA VAL A 128 5.83 -20.27 -2.24
C VAL A 128 6.78 -21.44 -1.95
N LEU A 129 7.63 -21.30 -0.90
CA LEU A 129 8.60 -22.32 -0.53
C LEU A 129 7.99 -23.54 0.16
N THR A 130 6.85 -23.36 0.86
CA THR A 130 6.20 -24.43 1.66
C THR A 130 4.97 -25.03 1.01
N GLY A 131 4.43 -24.40 -0.05
CA GLY A 131 3.20 -24.86 -0.72
C GLY A 131 1.92 -24.65 0.10
N VAL A 132 1.95 -23.84 1.16
CA VAL A 132 0.77 -23.56 2.00
C VAL A 132 -0.28 -22.79 1.20
N SER A 133 -1.55 -23.26 1.25
CA SER A 133 -2.66 -22.61 0.54
C SER A 133 -2.86 -21.17 0.98
N ILE A 134 -3.10 -20.29 0.01
CA ILE A 134 -3.31 -18.85 0.23
C ILE A 134 -4.53 -18.56 1.13
N TYR A 135 -5.54 -19.40 1.12
CA TYR A 135 -6.76 -19.22 1.90
C TYR A 135 -6.50 -19.21 3.41
N TRP A 136 -5.49 -19.94 3.89
CA TRP A 136 -5.08 -19.93 5.30
C TRP A 136 -4.57 -18.58 5.79
N VAL A 137 -4.16 -17.71 4.89
CA VAL A 137 -3.67 -16.36 5.21
C VAL A 137 -4.71 -15.30 4.85
N LEU A 138 -5.31 -15.39 3.66
CA LEU A 138 -6.27 -14.37 3.21
C LEU A 138 -7.55 -14.36 4.04
N ILE A 139 -8.14 -15.52 4.34
CA ILE A 139 -9.40 -15.57 5.09
C ILE A 139 -9.23 -14.94 6.48
N PRO A 140 -8.28 -15.36 7.32
CA PRO A 140 -8.11 -14.72 8.62
C PRO A 140 -7.61 -13.27 8.52
N GLY A 141 -6.80 -12.94 7.50
CA GLY A 141 -6.32 -11.59 7.28
C GLY A 141 -7.44 -10.61 6.94
N TYR A 142 -8.31 -10.94 6.00
CA TYR A 142 -9.48 -10.10 5.69
C TYR A 142 -10.51 -10.09 6.83
N ALA A 143 -10.71 -11.22 7.51
CA ALA A 143 -11.56 -11.25 8.70
C ALA A 143 -11.03 -10.30 9.79
N ALA A 144 -9.73 -10.31 10.05
CA ALA A 144 -9.09 -9.39 10.98
C ALA A 144 -9.27 -7.93 10.53
N ALA A 145 -9.05 -7.61 9.26
CA ALA A 145 -9.26 -6.27 8.72
C ALA A 145 -10.71 -5.79 8.88
N LEU A 146 -11.69 -6.66 8.60
CA LEU A 146 -13.11 -6.35 8.78
C LEU A 146 -13.49 -6.17 10.26
N ILE A 147 -12.97 -7.00 11.15
CA ILE A 147 -13.20 -6.86 12.58
C ILE A 147 -12.58 -5.56 13.10
N MET A 148 -11.36 -5.26 12.70
CA MET A 148 -10.65 -4.03 13.08
C MET A 148 -11.39 -2.78 12.60
N SER A 149 -12.02 -2.80 11.43
CA SER A 149 -12.78 -1.66 10.89
C SER A 149 -13.91 -1.19 11.82
N ARG A 150 -14.39 -2.07 12.71
CA ARG A 150 -15.41 -1.72 13.71
C ARG A 150 -14.88 -0.83 14.86
N PHE A 151 -13.57 -0.86 15.09
CA PHE A 151 -12.92 -0.19 16.22
C PHE A 151 -12.06 1.01 15.79
N VAL A 152 -11.87 1.18 14.50
CA VAL A 152 -11.03 2.22 13.90
C VAL A 152 -11.89 3.39 13.43
N PRO A 153 -11.45 4.66 13.57
CA PRO A 153 -12.18 5.80 13.03
C PRO A 153 -12.45 5.65 11.52
N PRO A 154 -13.65 6.05 11.02
CA PRO A 154 -14.07 5.82 9.63
C PRO A 154 -13.09 6.32 8.56
N VAL A 155 -12.40 7.42 8.81
CA VAL A 155 -11.39 7.99 7.90
C VAL A 155 -10.27 6.98 7.64
N PHE A 156 -9.75 6.33 8.68
CA PHE A 156 -8.70 5.32 8.54
C PHE A 156 -9.19 4.06 7.83
N VAL A 157 -10.44 3.69 8.03
CA VAL A 157 -11.05 2.54 7.33
C VAL A 157 -11.09 2.84 5.83
N GLY A 158 -11.59 4.01 5.43
CA GLY A 158 -11.62 4.44 4.03
C GLY A 158 -10.22 4.41 3.39
N ILE A 159 -9.23 5.04 4.04
CA ILE A 159 -7.84 5.07 3.59
C ILE A 159 -7.25 3.65 3.49
N ALA A 160 -7.51 2.80 4.48
CA ALA A 160 -7.00 1.43 4.50
C ALA A 160 -7.51 0.61 3.31
N PHE A 161 -8.80 0.66 3.01
CA PHE A 161 -9.37 -0.09 1.89
C PHE A 161 -8.93 0.45 0.53
N ASP A 162 -8.74 1.76 0.38
CA ASP A 162 -8.21 2.37 -0.83
C ASP A 162 -6.73 2.02 -1.06
N SER A 163 -5.94 2.04 0.00
CA SER A 163 -4.48 1.82 -0.05
C SER A 163 -4.07 0.40 -0.49
N GLY A 164 -4.94 -0.59 -0.34
CA GLY A 164 -4.69 -1.95 -0.83
C GLY A 164 -4.45 -1.98 -2.35
N GLY A 165 -5.27 -1.25 -3.11
CA GLY A 165 -5.09 -1.07 -4.55
C GLY A 165 -3.83 -0.29 -4.91
N VAL A 166 -3.50 0.73 -4.11
CA VAL A 166 -2.32 1.57 -4.31
C VAL A 166 -1.02 0.79 -4.09
N ALA A 167 -0.92 0.01 -3.00
CA ALA A 167 0.29 -0.73 -2.67
C ALA A 167 0.51 -1.97 -3.56
N SER A 168 -0.53 -2.53 -4.15
CA SER A 168 -0.44 -3.61 -5.13
C SER A 168 -0.22 -3.12 -6.57
N GLY A 169 0.29 -1.91 -6.72
CA GLY A 169 0.49 -1.20 -7.98
C GLY A 169 1.54 -1.79 -8.92
N PRO A 170 2.05 -0.97 -9.86
CA PRO A 170 2.97 -1.40 -10.92
C PRO A 170 4.21 -2.16 -10.43
N MET A 171 4.85 -1.71 -9.36
CA MET A 171 6.06 -2.37 -8.84
C MET A 171 5.78 -3.77 -8.30
N THR A 172 4.64 -3.98 -7.66
CA THR A 172 4.22 -5.31 -7.20
C THR A 172 3.95 -6.25 -8.37
N SER A 173 3.25 -5.80 -9.40
CA SER A 173 2.91 -6.60 -10.57
C SER A 173 4.09 -6.86 -11.52
N THR A 174 5.04 -5.93 -11.63
CA THR A 174 6.15 -6.02 -12.58
C THR A 174 7.45 -6.54 -11.98
N PHE A 175 7.60 -6.57 -10.67
CA PHE A 175 8.80 -7.11 -10.01
C PHE A 175 8.49 -8.24 -9.01
N LEU A 176 7.60 -7.99 -8.01
CA LEU A 176 7.31 -9.01 -6.99
C LEU A 176 6.60 -10.23 -7.56
N LEU A 177 5.64 -10.03 -8.45
CA LEU A 177 4.95 -11.15 -9.08
C LEU A 177 5.89 -12.00 -9.94
N PRO A 178 6.71 -11.45 -10.85
CA PRO A 178 7.73 -12.21 -11.55
C PRO A 178 8.75 -12.91 -10.63
N LEU A 179 9.17 -12.27 -9.54
CA LEU A 179 10.03 -12.90 -8.51
C LEU A 179 9.37 -14.14 -7.92
N ALA A 180 8.10 -14.02 -7.53
CA ALA A 180 7.34 -15.15 -6.99
C ALA A 180 7.12 -16.25 -8.03
N MET A 181 6.85 -15.88 -9.29
CA MET A 181 6.70 -16.83 -10.40
C MET A 181 7.99 -17.60 -10.65
N GLY A 182 9.14 -16.91 -10.71
CA GLY A 182 10.45 -17.53 -10.86
C GLY A 182 10.77 -18.47 -9.70
N ALA A 183 10.56 -18.05 -8.46
CA ALA A 183 10.75 -18.86 -7.27
C ALA A 183 9.85 -20.10 -7.26
N CYS A 184 8.56 -19.91 -7.56
CA CYS A 184 7.57 -20.99 -7.62
C CYS A 184 7.91 -22.04 -8.68
N SER A 185 8.30 -21.60 -9.88
CA SER A 185 8.73 -22.50 -10.96
C SER A 185 9.98 -23.31 -10.57
N ALA A 186 10.93 -22.70 -9.88
CA ALA A 186 12.16 -23.35 -9.45
C ALA A 186 11.94 -24.38 -8.33
N VAL A 187 10.94 -24.17 -7.47
CA VAL A 187 10.54 -25.13 -6.42
C VAL A 187 9.63 -26.24 -6.95
N GLY A 188 9.10 -26.11 -8.18
CA GLY A 188 8.14 -27.05 -8.76
C GLY A 188 6.70 -26.84 -8.26
N GLY A 189 6.37 -25.67 -7.76
CA GLY A 189 5.04 -25.29 -7.32
C GLY A 189 4.12 -24.89 -8.47
N ASN A 190 2.83 -24.68 -8.16
CA ASN A 190 1.86 -24.21 -9.14
C ASN A 190 1.87 -22.68 -9.20
N VAL A 191 2.38 -22.14 -10.31
CA VAL A 191 2.52 -20.69 -10.51
C VAL A 191 1.19 -19.95 -10.35
N VAL A 192 0.07 -20.53 -10.83
CA VAL A 192 -1.24 -19.87 -10.79
C VAL A 192 -1.77 -19.75 -9.36
N THR A 193 -1.63 -20.80 -8.55
CA THR A 193 -2.14 -20.81 -7.17
C THR A 193 -1.15 -20.20 -6.19
N ASP A 194 0.15 -20.38 -6.40
CA ASP A 194 1.16 -20.08 -5.39
C ASP A 194 1.84 -18.73 -5.62
N ALA A 195 2.19 -18.38 -6.86
CA ALA A 195 2.85 -17.12 -7.14
C ALA A 195 1.90 -15.92 -7.13
N PHE A 196 0.72 -16.02 -7.75
CA PHE A 196 -0.23 -14.91 -7.84
C PHE A 196 -0.74 -14.44 -6.47
N GLY A 197 -0.69 -15.29 -5.46
CA GLY A 197 -1.04 -14.93 -4.09
C GLY A 197 -0.25 -13.78 -3.50
N ILE A 198 0.94 -13.46 -4.02
CA ILE A 198 1.75 -12.34 -3.52
C ILE A 198 1.03 -11.00 -3.69
N VAL A 199 0.33 -10.79 -4.81
CA VAL A 199 -0.41 -9.54 -5.07
C VAL A 199 -1.53 -9.35 -4.04
N ALA A 200 -2.26 -10.43 -3.73
CA ALA A 200 -3.33 -10.38 -2.73
C ALA A 200 -2.81 -10.11 -1.32
N LEU A 201 -1.66 -10.69 -0.96
CA LEU A 201 -1.02 -10.44 0.34
C LEU A 201 -0.47 -9.03 0.47
N VAL A 202 0.11 -8.49 -0.59
CA VAL A 202 0.59 -7.10 -0.64
C VAL A 202 -0.58 -6.12 -0.58
N ALA A 203 -1.72 -6.44 -1.21
CA ALA A 203 -2.93 -5.63 -1.09
C ALA A 203 -3.56 -5.68 0.33
N LEU A 204 -3.47 -6.81 1.02
CA LEU A 204 -3.96 -6.98 2.38
C LEU A 204 -3.11 -6.23 3.42
N ALA A 205 -1.80 -6.12 3.21
CA ALA A 205 -0.87 -5.54 4.17
C ALA A 205 -1.22 -4.09 4.57
N PRO A 206 -1.50 -3.15 3.65
CA PRO A 206 -1.92 -1.79 3.98
C PRO A 206 -3.23 -1.76 4.76
N LEU A 207 -4.20 -2.62 4.42
CA LEU A 207 -5.47 -2.69 5.13
C LEU A 207 -5.25 -2.90 6.63
N ILE A 208 -4.36 -3.82 6.97
CA ILE A 208 -4.04 -4.12 8.37
C ILE A 208 -3.16 -3.02 8.97
N ALA A 209 -2.08 -2.63 8.28
CA ALA A 209 -1.12 -1.66 8.80
C ALA A 209 -1.75 -0.30 9.12
N ILE A 210 -2.60 0.21 8.24
CA ILE A 210 -3.28 1.51 8.42
C ILE A 210 -4.33 1.43 9.52
N GLN A 211 -5.07 0.33 9.60
CA GLN A 211 -6.06 0.15 10.68
C GLN A 211 -5.39 0.00 12.03
N VAL A 212 -4.27 -0.73 12.14
CA VAL A 212 -3.47 -0.78 13.37
C VAL A 212 -3.01 0.62 13.77
N MET A 213 -2.53 1.41 12.81
CA MET A 213 -2.13 2.81 13.06
C MET A 213 -3.31 3.67 13.52
N GLY A 214 -4.49 3.50 12.92
CA GLY A 214 -5.74 4.16 13.33
C GLY A 214 -6.17 3.80 14.75
N LEU A 215 -6.02 2.53 15.15
CA LEU A 215 -6.27 2.10 16.53
C LEU A 215 -5.30 2.73 17.53
N LEU A 216 -4.02 2.77 17.19
CA LEU A 216 -3.01 3.41 18.04
C LEU A 216 -3.26 4.90 18.19
N TYR A 217 -3.64 5.57 17.10
CA TYR A 217 -4.04 6.97 17.11
C TYR A 217 -5.25 7.22 18.01
N ALA A 218 -6.32 6.45 17.84
CA ALA A 218 -7.54 6.58 18.66
C ALA A 218 -7.27 6.37 20.15
N ARG A 219 -6.39 5.44 20.50
CA ARG A 219 -5.97 5.22 21.90
C ARG A 219 -5.20 6.40 22.47
N ARG A 220 -4.26 6.98 21.71
CA ARG A 220 -3.47 8.15 22.14
C ARG A 220 -4.34 9.38 22.35
N THR A 221 -5.28 9.64 21.44
CA THR A 221 -6.20 10.76 21.56
C THR A 221 -7.11 10.63 22.78
N LYS A 222 -7.60 9.40 23.08
CA LYS A 222 -8.38 9.16 24.29
C LYS A 222 -7.55 9.34 25.57
N ALA A 223 -6.28 8.93 25.55
CA ALA A 223 -5.39 9.09 26.71
C ALA A 223 -5.05 10.57 26.97
N GLN A 224 -4.96 11.39 25.93
CA GLN A 224 -4.73 12.84 26.07
C GLN A 224 -6.01 13.62 26.44
N ALA A 225 -7.19 13.10 26.12
CA ALA A 225 -8.48 13.68 26.48
C ALA A 225 -8.97 13.26 27.88
N ALA A 226 -8.26 12.36 28.56
CA ALA A 226 -8.52 12.07 29.96
C ALA A 226 -8.17 13.32 30.79
N PRO A 227 -9.08 13.90 31.59
CA PRO A 227 -8.80 15.10 32.36
C PRO A 227 -7.63 14.79 33.33
N ASN A 228 -6.68 15.73 33.35
CA ASN A 228 -5.59 15.73 34.32
C ASN A 228 -6.23 16.03 35.68
N THR A 229 -6.66 15.02 36.39
CA THR A 229 -7.29 15.12 37.72
C THR A 229 -6.32 15.61 38.80
N LEU A 230 -5.18 16.19 38.42
CA LEU A 230 -4.18 16.70 39.35
C LEU A 230 -4.10 18.23 39.40
N ASP A 231 -4.89 18.96 38.59
CA ASP A 231 -4.77 20.44 38.50
C ASP A 231 -5.99 21.22 39.01
N ASP A 232 -7.03 20.54 39.52
CA ASP A 232 -8.21 21.19 40.08
C ASP A 232 -8.16 21.37 41.62
N THR A 233 -7.00 21.24 42.26
CA THR A 233 -6.84 21.40 43.72
C THR A 233 -5.98 22.58 44.15
N VAL A 234 -5.91 23.65 43.36
CA VAL A 234 -5.33 24.92 43.83
C VAL A 234 -6.10 26.04 43.14
N VAL A 235 -6.98 26.72 43.81
CA VAL A 235 -6.88 28.01 44.42
C VAL A 235 -8.27 28.40 44.95
N GLU A 236 -8.60 27.97 46.17
CA GLU A 236 -9.30 28.84 47.11
C GLU A 236 -8.22 29.58 47.89
N LEU A 237 -7.81 30.75 47.44
CA LEU A 237 -7.10 31.71 48.25
C LEU A 237 -8.12 32.68 48.81
N GLU A 238 -8.24 32.57 50.10
CA GLU A 238 -8.93 33.47 51.02
C GLU A 238 -8.72 34.94 50.68
N GLU A 239 -9.81 35.64 50.50
CA GLU A 239 -9.88 37.09 50.77
C GLU A 239 -9.84 37.32 52.27
N TYR A 240 -8.78 37.97 52.75
CA TYR A 240 -8.75 38.81 53.93
C TYR A 240 -8.08 40.13 53.60
#